data_0dd72e3a14c630f0c70f236523bb2c4d
#
_entry.id   0dd72e3a14c630f0c70f236523bb2c4d
#
_cell.length_a   1.000
_cell.length_b   1.000
_cell.length_c   1.000
_cell.angle_alpha   90.00
_cell.angle_beta   90.00
_cell.angle_gamma   90.00
#
_symmetry.space_group_name_H-M   'P 1'
#
loop_
_entity.id
_entity.type
_entity.pdbx_description
1 polymer ?
#
loop_
_entity_poly.entity_id
_entity_poly.type
_entity_poly.pdbx_seq_one_letter_code
_entity_poly.pdbx_strand_id
1 'polypeptide(L)'
;MQSPTASRRPRSAGILLFRRREGRLEVLLGHPGGPYWARKDEGAWMVPKGAVEAGETALEAARREFGEEVGPLPDGQPIPLATVRQNGGKIVEVFALEGDFDPAAISSAEFELEWPPRSGRMKHFPELDRVAWLTLDEAQRLILKSQLPLLAALDRVLGGPAGDQEQDGSGERQQAKRQP
;
A
#
# COMPACT_ATOMS: atom_id res chain seq x y z
N MET A 1 39.85 13.91 6.62
CA MET A 1 38.56 14.23 7.26
C MET A 1 37.48 13.50 6.48
N GLN A 2 37.01 12.38 7.02
CA GLN A 2 35.88 11.66 6.43
C GLN A 2 34.59 12.30 6.95
N SER A 3 33.76 12.82 6.04
CA SER A 3 32.45 13.34 6.35
C SER A 3 31.60 12.22 6.95
N PRO A 4 30.82 12.46 8.02
CA PRO A 4 29.94 11.44 8.56
C PRO A 4 28.89 11.09 7.52
N THR A 5 28.88 9.84 7.11
CA THR A 5 27.82 9.26 6.26
C THR A 5 26.50 9.44 6.99
N ALA A 6 25.68 10.36 6.52
CA ALA A 6 24.34 10.55 7.06
C ALA A 6 23.63 9.19 6.99
N SER A 7 23.28 8.63 8.12
CA SER A 7 22.52 7.40 8.24
C SER A 7 21.22 7.57 7.45
N ARG A 8 21.17 7.02 6.23
CA ARG A 8 19.96 7.04 5.43
C ARG A 8 18.90 6.24 6.21
N ARG A 9 17.81 6.90 6.52
CA ARG A 9 16.67 6.24 7.18
C ARG A 9 16.26 5.00 6.36
N PRO A 10 15.92 3.89 7.01
CA PRO A 10 15.52 2.69 6.32
C PRO A 10 14.30 2.99 5.44
N ARG A 11 14.41 2.67 4.15
CA ARG A 11 13.36 2.86 3.15
C ARG A 11 12.80 1.50 2.77
N SER A 12 11.50 1.44 2.62
CA SER A 12 10.79 0.31 2.02
C SER A 12 9.91 0.79 0.89
N ALA A 13 9.56 -0.12 0.01
CA ALA A 13 8.62 0.14 -1.05
C ALA A 13 7.64 -1.02 -1.19
N GLY A 14 6.42 -0.74 -1.66
CA GLY A 14 5.39 -1.75 -1.82
C GLY A 14 4.36 -1.39 -2.88
N ILE A 15 3.54 -2.37 -3.25
CA ILE A 15 2.45 -2.21 -4.20
C ILE A 15 1.12 -2.45 -3.49
N LEU A 16 0.24 -1.45 -3.57
CA LEU A 16 -1.17 -1.60 -3.25
C LEU A 16 -1.91 -2.01 -4.52
N LEU A 17 -2.15 -3.32 -4.65
CA LEU A 17 -2.97 -3.86 -5.72
C LEU A 17 -4.44 -3.53 -5.44
N PHE A 18 -5.16 -3.06 -6.45
CA PHE A 18 -6.57 -2.75 -6.33
C PHE A 18 -7.35 -3.24 -7.55
N ARG A 19 -8.64 -3.44 -7.38
CA ARG A 19 -9.57 -3.79 -8.46
C ARG A 19 -10.96 -3.20 -8.20
N ARG A 20 -11.76 -3.14 -9.26
CA ARG A 20 -13.19 -2.86 -9.14
C ARG A 20 -13.97 -4.15 -9.39
N ARG A 21 -14.78 -4.52 -8.42
CA ARG A 21 -15.67 -5.69 -8.53
C ARG A 21 -17.09 -5.30 -8.13
N GLU A 22 -18.04 -5.56 -9.01
CA GLU A 22 -19.47 -5.21 -8.77
C GLU A 22 -19.67 -3.73 -8.37
N GLY A 23 -18.91 -2.82 -9.00
CA GLY A 23 -18.95 -1.39 -8.72
C GLY A 23 -18.23 -0.96 -7.43
N ARG A 24 -17.65 -1.89 -6.66
CA ARG A 24 -16.92 -1.61 -5.42
C ARG A 24 -15.41 -1.62 -5.67
N LEU A 25 -14.73 -0.70 -5.03
CA LEU A 25 -13.28 -0.67 -4.98
C LEU A 25 -12.79 -1.64 -3.89
N GLU A 26 -11.92 -2.57 -4.28
CA GLU A 26 -11.28 -3.52 -3.38
C GLU A 26 -9.76 -3.35 -3.46
N VAL A 27 -9.08 -3.55 -2.34
CA VAL A 27 -7.62 -3.54 -2.22
C VAL A 27 -7.13 -4.90 -1.71
N LEU A 28 -5.98 -5.34 -2.19
CA LEU A 28 -5.31 -6.54 -1.70
C LEU A 28 -4.38 -6.16 -0.56
N LEU A 29 -4.64 -6.68 0.63
CA LEU A 29 -3.75 -6.54 1.77
C LEU A 29 -3.23 -7.91 2.21
N GLY A 30 -2.04 -7.91 2.82
CA GLY A 30 -1.40 -9.07 3.40
C GLY A 30 -1.51 -9.07 4.93
N HIS A 31 -1.74 -10.25 5.50
CA HIS A 31 -1.66 -10.47 6.93
C HIS A 31 -0.27 -11.03 7.26
N PRO A 32 0.46 -10.42 8.22
CA PRO A 32 1.80 -10.88 8.57
C PRO A 32 1.77 -12.27 9.19
N GLY A 33 2.71 -13.09 8.79
CA GLY A 33 2.90 -14.43 9.33
C GLY A 33 3.60 -14.44 10.69
N GLY A 34 3.75 -15.63 11.22
CA GLY A 34 4.42 -15.86 12.48
C GLY A 34 3.51 -15.76 13.71
N PRO A 35 4.02 -16.26 14.85
CA PRO A 35 3.19 -16.51 16.04
C PRO A 35 2.72 -15.23 16.73
N TYR A 36 3.42 -14.13 16.57
CA TYR A 36 3.04 -12.84 17.19
C TYR A 36 1.80 -12.22 16.56
N TRP A 37 1.50 -12.57 15.31
CA TRP A 37 0.39 -12.03 14.53
C TRP A 37 -0.79 -12.99 14.40
N ALA A 38 -0.56 -14.28 14.64
CA ALA A 38 -1.53 -15.35 14.39
C ALA A 38 -2.95 -15.13 14.95
N ARG A 39 -3.08 -14.31 16.00
CA ARG A 39 -4.36 -13.98 16.66
C ARG A 39 -4.77 -12.53 16.54
N LYS A 40 -4.05 -11.76 15.73
CA LYS A 40 -4.35 -10.33 15.50
C LYS A 40 -4.96 -10.18 14.12
N ASP A 41 -5.99 -9.39 14.02
CA ASP A 41 -6.68 -9.11 12.77
C ASP A 41 -6.80 -7.59 12.57
N GLU A 42 -7.57 -6.90 13.41
CA GLU A 42 -7.68 -5.44 13.32
C GLU A 42 -6.33 -4.74 13.51
N GLY A 43 -6.01 -3.84 12.59
CA GLY A 43 -4.76 -3.07 12.60
C GLY A 43 -3.49 -3.90 12.37
N ALA A 44 -3.63 -5.13 11.84
CA ALA A 44 -2.50 -6.02 11.56
C ALA A 44 -2.15 -6.12 10.07
N TRP A 45 -3.13 -5.94 9.20
CA TRP A 45 -2.96 -6.07 7.75
C TRP A 45 -2.14 -4.92 7.16
N MET A 46 -1.43 -5.19 6.08
CA MET A 46 -0.54 -4.23 5.46
C MET A 46 -0.45 -4.38 3.95
N VAL A 47 0.01 -3.34 3.29
CA VAL A 47 0.46 -3.41 1.91
C VAL A 47 1.71 -4.29 1.83
N PRO A 48 1.78 -5.29 0.93
CA PRO A 48 2.99 -6.06 0.68
C PRO A 48 4.15 -5.12 0.33
N LYS A 49 5.28 -5.23 1.04
CA LYS A 49 6.39 -4.29 0.95
C LYS A 49 7.64 -4.81 1.63
N GLY A 50 8.78 -4.38 1.16
CA GLY A 50 10.03 -4.67 1.82
C GLY A 50 11.10 -3.63 1.58
N ALA A 51 12.34 -3.94 1.94
CA ALA A 51 13.45 -3.01 1.92
C ALA A 51 13.84 -2.61 0.49
N VAL A 52 14.17 -1.33 0.29
CA VAL A 52 14.82 -0.87 -0.94
C VAL A 52 16.32 -1.14 -0.81
N GLU A 53 16.83 -2.01 -1.65
CA GLU A 53 18.23 -2.41 -1.65
C GLU A 53 19.14 -1.36 -2.32
N ALA A 54 20.45 -1.51 -2.14
CA ALA A 54 21.43 -0.61 -2.74
C ALA A 54 21.42 -0.74 -4.28
N GLY A 55 21.25 0.39 -4.96
CA GLY A 55 21.21 0.44 -6.43
C GLY A 55 19.82 0.19 -7.03
N GLU A 56 18.84 -0.11 -6.20
CA GLU A 56 17.45 -0.36 -6.59
C GLU A 56 16.62 0.91 -6.50
N THR A 57 15.74 1.15 -7.46
CA THR A 57 14.69 2.17 -7.33
C THR A 57 13.58 1.67 -6.42
N ALA A 58 12.78 2.58 -5.87
CA ALA A 58 11.64 2.19 -5.04
C ALA A 58 10.62 1.34 -5.80
N LEU A 59 10.40 1.60 -7.10
CA LEU A 59 9.48 0.80 -7.92
C LEU A 59 10.01 -0.60 -8.18
N GLU A 60 11.31 -0.76 -8.45
CA GLU A 60 11.94 -2.07 -8.61
C GLU A 60 11.83 -2.89 -7.33
N ALA A 61 12.14 -2.27 -6.17
CA ALA A 61 11.95 -2.90 -4.87
C ALA A 61 10.51 -3.33 -4.65
N ALA A 62 9.54 -2.44 -4.92
CA ALA A 62 8.13 -2.73 -4.73
C ALA A 62 7.65 -3.92 -5.57
N ARG A 63 8.13 -4.04 -6.82
CA ARG A 63 7.82 -5.17 -7.70
C ARG A 63 8.45 -6.47 -7.20
N ARG A 64 9.73 -6.42 -6.81
CA ARG A 64 10.46 -7.59 -6.27
C ARG A 64 9.78 -8.09 -5.00
N GLU A 65 9.51 -7.20 -4.05
CA GLU A 65 8.88 -7.55 -2.77
C GLU A 65 7.48 -8.13 -2.94
N PHE A 66 6.67 -7.60 -3.86
CA PHE A 66 5.38 -8.20 -4.18
C PHE A 66 5.55 -9.63 -4.69
N GLY A 67 6.54 -9.87 -5.58
CA GLY A 67 6.85 -11.19 -6.09
C GLY A 67 7.28 -12.18 -5.00
N GLU A 68 8.03 -11.71 -4.01
CA GLU A 68 8.55 -12.52 -2.90
C GLU A 68 7.51 -12.79 -1.80
N GLU A 69 6.70 -11.78 -1.47
CA GLU A 69 5.71 -11.86 -0.39
C GLU A 69 4.35 -12.43 -0.82
N VAL A 70 3.96 -12.23 -2.09
CA VAL A 70 2.61 -12.58 -2.57
C VAL A 70 2.65 -13.57 -3.72
N GLY A 71 3.45 -13.27 -4.75
CA GLY A 71 3.53 -14.05 -5.97
C GLY A 71 3.61 -13.16 -7.22
N PRO A 72 3.40 -13.72 -8.42
CA PRO A 72 3.54 -12.96 -9.66
C PRO A 72 2.68 -11.70 -9.67
N LEU A 73 3.33 -10.54 -9.90
CA LEU A 73 2.63 -9.28 -10.05
C LEU A 73 1.81 -9.28 -11.34
N PRO A 74 0.53 -8.89 -11.33
CA PRO A 74 -0.25 -8.72 -12.55
C PRO A 74 0.39 -7.73 -13.52
N ASP A 75 0.10 -7.89 -14.81
CA ASP A 75 0.52 -6.96 -15.85
C ASP A 75 -0.06 -5.56 -15.58
N GLY A 76 0.71 -4.55 -15.93
CA GLY A 76 0.29 -3.16 -15.80
C GLY A 76 1.42 -2.24 -15.37
N GLN A 77 1.11 -0.97 -15.35
CA GLN A 77 2.06 0.06 -14.93
C GLN A 77 1.67 0.61 -13.56
N PRO A 78 2.43 0.28 -12.49
CA PRO A 78 2.19 0.89 -11.19
C PRO A 78 2.40 2.40 -11.24
N ILE A 79 1.52 3.14 -10.58
CA ILE A 79 1.61 4.60 -10.46
C ILE A 79 2.02 4.98 -9.03
N PRO A 80 2.83 6.03 -8.83
CA PRO A 80 3.13 6.53 -7.50
C PRO A 80 1.83 6.89 -6.76
N LEU A 81 1.68 6.37 -5.53
CA LEU A 81 0.47 6.62 -4.73
C LEU A 81 0.75 7.60 -3.59
N ALA A 82 1.56 7.19 -2.65
CA ALA A 82 1.91 8.00 -1.49
C ALA A 82 3.11 7.43 -0.74
N THR A 83 3.69 8.27 0.12
CA THR A 83 4.74 7.88 1.04
C THR A 83 4.21 8.03 2.46
N VAL A 84 4.33 6.98 3.26
CA VAL A 84 3.94 6.98 4.66
C VAL A 84 5.13 6.73 5.57
N ARG A 85 5.02 7.21 6.81
CA ARG A 85 6.03 6.99 7.84
C ARG A 85 5.51 5.98 8.85
N GLN A 86 6.24 4.92 9.07
CA GLN A 86 5.96 3.93 10.09
C GLN A 86 6.73 4.21 11.40
N ASN A 87 6.36 3.49 12.45
CA ASN A 87 7.06 3.55 13.73
C ASN A 87 8.57 3.28 13.55
N GLY A 88 9.40 3.97 14.35
CA GLY A 88 10.85 3.91 14.18
C GLY A 88 11.40 4.79 13.05
N GLY A 89 10.57 5.61 12.39
CA GLY A 89 10.99 6.54 11.34
C GLY A 89 11.21 5.90 9.97
N LYS A 90 10.82 4.62 9.79
CA LYS A 90 10.87 3.92 8.50
C LYS A 90 9.95 4.60 7.49
N ILE A 91 10.48 4.88 6.31
CA ILE A 91 9.73 5.48 5.21
C ILE A 91 9.27 4.36 4.28
N VAL A 92 7.99 4.34 3.93
CA VAL A 92 7.40 3.38 2.99
C VAL A 92 6.79 4.13 1.82
N GLU A 93 7.35 3.90 0.65
CA GLU A 93 6.88 4.45 -0.62
C GLU A 93 5.98 3.41 -1.30
N VAL A 94 4.75 3.79 -1.63
CA VAL A 94 3.75 2.86 -2.15
C VAL A 94 3.29 3.29 -3.53
N PHE A 95 3.18 2.31 -4.40
CA PHE A 95 2.64 2.43 -5.76
C PHE A 95 1.30 1.72 -5.82
N ALA A 96 0.36 2.24 -6.59
CA ALA A 96 -0.91 1.59 -6.86
C ALA A 96 -0.87 0.89 -8.23
N LEU A 97 -1.44 -0.30 -8.30
CA LEU A 97 -1.59 -1.06 -9.54
C LEU A 97 -3.01 -1.62 -9.63
N GLU A 98 -3.68 -1.38 -10.74
CA GLU A 98 -4.93 -2.08 -11.03
C GLU A 98 -4.63 -3.47 -11.59
N GLY A 99 -5.25 -4.49 -11.01
CA GLY A 99 -5.06 -5.87 -11.43
C GLY A 99 -5.80 -6.84 -10.54
N ASP A 100 -5.77 -8.11 -10.90
CA ASP A 100 -6.37 -9.18 -10.13
C ASP A 100 -5.32 -10.19 -9.67
N PHE A 101 -5.57 -10.83 -8.55
CA PHE A 101 -4.73 -11.87 -7.97
C PHE A 101 -5.63 -12.86 -7.22
N ASP A 102 -5.38 -14.16 -7.42
CA ASP A 102 -6.07 -15.18 -6.64
C ASP A 102 -5.42 -15.33 -5.26
N PRO A 103 -6.08 -14.96 -4.16
CA PRO A 103 -5.53 -15.10 -2.82
C PRO A 103 -5.08 -16.54 -2.46
N ALA A 104 -5.67 -17.55 -3.08
CA ALA A 104 -5.28 -18.95 -2.86
C ALA A 104 -3.93 -19.30 -3.51
N ALA A 105 -3.46 -18.47 -4.44
CA ALA A 105 -2.18 -18.66 -5.11
C ALA A 105 -1.00 -17.95 -4.40
N ILE A 106 -1.19 -17.48 -3.18
CA ILE A 106 -0.11 -16.83 -2.41
C ILE A 106 1.10 -17.78 -2.27
N SER A 107 2.29 -17.23 -2.50
CA SER A 107 3.57 -17.89 -2.32
C SER A 107 4.52 -16.92 -1.63
N SER A 108 4.52 -16.92 -0.31
CA SER A 108 5.29 -15.96 0.48
C SER A 108 6.67 -16.52 0.86
N ALA A 109 7.68 -15.65 0.78
CA ALA A 109 8.98 -15.91 1.36
C ALA A 109 8.88 -16.20 2.87
N GLU A 110 9.83 -16.92 3.40
CA GLU A 110 9.87 -17.30 4.81
C GLU A 110 11.00 -16.54 5.54
N PHE A 111 10.78 -16.33 6.82
CA PHE A 111 11.81 -15.86 7.74
C PHE A 111 12.00 -16.82 8.90
N GLU A 112 13.20 -16.84 9.45
CA GLU A 112 13.52 -17.62 10.65
C GLU A 112 13.26 -16.82 11.93
N LEU A 113 12.64 -17.49 12.91
CA LEU A 113 12.39 -16.94 14.24
C LEU A 113 12.60 -17.99 15.30
N GLU A 114 13.28 -17.61 16.39
CA GLU A 114 13.35 -18.47 17.57
C GLU A 114 11.97 -18.59 18.22
N TRP A 115 11.42 -19.80 18.20
CA TRP A 115 10.10 -20.04 18.76
C TRP A 115 9.98 -21.40 19.47
N PRO A 116 9.48 -21.44 20.72
CA PRO A 116 9.16 -20.31 21.61
C PRO A 116 10.39 -19.45 21.94
N PRO A 117 10.18 -18.19 22.39
CA PRO A 117 11.29 -17.33 22.77
C PRO A 117 12.21 -17.99 23.81
N ARG A 118 13.52 -17.85 23.64
CA ARG A 118 14.58 -18.44 24.51
C ARG A 118 14.60 -19.97 24.55
N SER A 119 14.05 -20.63 23.53
CA SER A 119 14.02 -22.09 23.43
C SER A 119 15.25 -22.67 22.72
N GLY A 120 16.03 -21.83 22.02
CA GLY A 120 17.10 -22.25 21.11
C GLY A 120 16.61 -22.94 19.84
N ARG A 121 15.30 -22.93 19.58
CA ARG A 121 14.68 -23.60 18.43
C ARG A 121 14.31 -22.58 17.37
N MET A 122 14.99 -22.63 16.22
CA MET A 122 14.63 -21.82 15.05
C MET A 122 13.47 -22.47 14.30
N LYS A 123 12.50 -21.67 13.88
CA LYS A 123 11.37 -22.08 13.05
C LYS A 123 11.19 -21.11 11.89
N HIS A 124 10.73 -21.63 10.77
CA HIS A 124 10.38 -20.85 9.59
C HIS A 124 8.91 -20.47 9.64
N PHE A 125 8.63 -19.22 9.27
CA PHE A 125 7.28 -18.68 9.15
C PHE A 125 7.20 -17.86 7.85
N PRO A 126 6.07 -17.90 7.15
CA PRO A 126 5.88 -17.02 5.98
C PRO A 126 5.87 -15.55 6.41
N GLU A 127 6.38 -14.66 5.58
CA GLU A 127 6.29 -13.21 5.82
C GLU A 127 4.86 -12.74 5.82
N LEU A 128 4.06 -13.23 4.87
CA LEU A 128 2.60 -13.10 4.87
C LEU A 128 1.97 -14.49 4.93
N ASP A 129 1.09 -14.73 5.88
CA ASP A 129 0.39 -16.01 6.00
C ASP A 129 -0.86 -16.11 5.10
N ARG A 130 -1.42 -14.99 4.71
CA ARG A 130 -2.53 -14.86 3.78
C ARG A 130 -2.62 -13.45 3.17
N VAL A 131 -3.27 -13.37 2.03
CA VAL A 131 -3.72 -12.11 1.43
C VAL A 131 -5.22 -12.16 1.23
N ALA A 132 -5.88 -11.02 1.21
CA ALA A 132 -7.32 -10.93 0.97
C ALA A 132 -7.68 -9.65 0.22
N TRP A 133 -8.70 -9.76 -0.63
CA TRP A 133 -9.38 -8.63 -1.19
C TRP A 133 -10.36 -8.06 -0.16
N LEU A 134 -10.21 -6.78 0.13
CA LEU A 134 -10.99 -6.06 1.13
C LEU A 134 -11.61 -4.83 0.48
N THR A 135 -12.86 -4.57 0.78
CA THR A 135 -13.47 -3.27 0.49
C THR A 135 -12.74 -2.17 1.26
N LEU A 136 -12.86 -0.91 0.84
CA LEU A 136 -12.20 0.18 1.56
C LEU A 136 -12.61 0.27 3.04
N ASP A 137 -13.89 -0.01 3.34
CA ASP A 137 -14.40 0.01 4.72
C ASP A 137 -13.79 -1.11 5.58
N GLU A 138 -13.65 -2.30 5.03
CA GLU A 138 -12.96 -3.41 5.70
C GLU A 138 -11.48 -3.10 5.86
N ALA A 139 -10.83 -2.62 4.81
CA ALA A 139 -9.42 -2.25 4.83
C ALA A 139 -9.11 -1.18 5.88
N GLN A 140 -9.98 -0.18 6.06
CA GLN A 140 -9.80 0.86 7.09
C GLN A 140 -9.73 0.30 8.51
N ARG A 141 -10.47 -0.78 8.81
CA ARG A 141 -10.45 -1.41 10.13
C ARG A 141 -9.24 -2.33 10.31
N LEU A 142 -8.83 -3.00 9.25
CA LEU A 142 -7.85 -4.06 9.30
C LEU A 142 -6.42 -3.60 9.07
N ILE A 143 -6.20 -2.54 8.29
CA ILE A 143 -4.87 -2.05 7.94
C ILE A 143 -4.13 -1.42 9.13
N LEU A 144 -2.81 -1.55 9.15
CA LEU A 144 -1.94 -0.83 10.08
C LEU A 144 -2.29 0.68 10.10
N LYS A 145 -2.44 1.26 11.28
CA LYS A 145 -2.79 2.69 11.45
C LYS A 145 -1.86 3.62 10.69
N SER A 146 -0.58 3.31 10.63
CA SER A 146 0.41 4.09 9.86
C SER A 146 0.22 4.05 8.36
N GLN A 147 -0.55 3.08 7.84
CA GLN A 147 -0.84 2.90 6.42
C GLN A 147 -2.25 3.37 6.02
N LEU A 148 -3.11 3.76 6.96
CA LEU A 148 -4.43 4.33 6.67
C LEU A 148 -4.42 5.44 5.61
N PRO A 149 -3.44 6.38 5.58
CA PRO A 149 -3.40 7.42 4.56
C PRO A 149 -3.31 6.91 3.12
N LEU A 150 -2.85 5.67 2.92
CA LEU A 150 -2.77 5.05 1.58
C LEU A 150 -4.14 4.82 0.96
N LEU A 151 -5.13 4.42 1.77
CA LEU A 151 -6.50 4.18 1.31
C LEU A 151 -7.16 5.48 0.85
N ALA A 152 -6.99 6.56 1.62
CA ALA A 152 -7.47 7.88 1.24
C ALA A 152 -6.75 8.44 0.01
N ALA A 153 -5.46 8.15 -0.16
CA ALA A 153 -4.72 8.53 -1.35
C ALA A 153 -5.22 7.78 -2.59
N LEU A 154 -5.50 6.48 -2.47
CA LEU A 154 -6.05 5.69 -3.56
C LEU A 154 -7.42 6.21 -4.00
N ASP A 155 -8.32 6.48 -3.06
CA ASP A 155 -9.65 7.01 -3.36
C ASP A 155 -9.56 8.34 -4.13
N ARG A 156 -8.68 9.25 -3.73
CA ARG A 156 -8.43 10.52 -4.43
C ARG A 156 -7.88 10.34 -5.84
N VAL A 157 -6.90 9.43 -6.01
CA VAL A 157 -6.26 9.19 -7.32
C VAL A 157 -7.25 8.58 -8.31
N LEU A 158 -8.16 7.74 -7.83
CA LEU A 158 -9.18 7.09 -8.67
C LEU A 158 -10.43 7.94 -8.89
N GLY A 159 -10.45 9.19 -8.43
CA GLY A 159 -11.60 10.07 -8.51
C GLY A 159 -12.68 9.65 -7.52
N GLY A 160 -12.39 9.76 -6.22
CA GLY A 160 -13.41 9.67 -5.17
C GLY A 160 -14.61 10.55 -5.51
N PRO A 161 -15.76 10.41 -4.87
CA PRO A 161 -17.02 11.01 -5.29
C PRO A 161 -16.78 12.46 -5.72
N ALA A 162 -17.11 12.76 -6.99
CA ALA A 162 -16.84 14.04 -7.61
C ALA A 162 -17.38 15.15 -6.71
N GLY A 163 -16.49 15.81 -5.98
CA GLY A 163 -16.82 17.03 -5.31
C GLY A 163 -17.31 18.01 -6.38
N ASP A 164 -18.49 18.53 -6.19
CA ASP A 164 -19.16 19.50 -7.05
C ASP A 164 -18.16 20.51 -7.57
N GLN A 165 -17.88 20.44 -8.87
CA GLN A 165 -17.29 21.58 -9.56
C GLN A 165 -18.41 22.63 -9.62
N GLU A 166 -18.36 23.59 -8.69
CA GLU A 166 -19.08 24.84 -8.82
C GLU A 166 -18.71 25.43 -10.20
N GLN A 167 -19.65 25.29 -11.13
CA GLN A 167 -19.63 26.08 -12.35
C GLN A 167 -19.91 27.51 -11.93
N ASP A 168 -18.86 28.29 -11.78
CA ASP A 168 -18.95 29.74 -11.72
C ASP A 168 -19.46 30.24 -13.08
N GLY A 169 -20.77 30.38 -13.14
CA GLY A 169 -21.49 30.97 -14.25
C GLY A 169 -21.29 32.47 -14.25
N SER A 170 -20.20 32.94 -14.86
CA SER A 170 -19.99 34.34 -15.18
C SER A 170 -21.09 34.82 -16.13
N GLY A 171 -22.15 35.35 -15.56
CA GLY A 171 -23.22 36.02 -16.31
C GLY A 171 -22.71 37.28 -16.98
N GLU A 172 -22.47 37.21 -18.26
CA GLU A 172 -22.30 38.38 -19.11
C GLU A 172 -23.59 39.20 -19.12
N ARG A 173 -23.59 40.35 -18.42
CA ARG A 173 -24.60 41.39 -18.56
C ARG A 173 -24.34 42.17 -19.82
N GLN A 174 -25.06 41.90 -20.90
CA GLN A 174 -25.16 42.79 -22.04
C GLN A 174 -25.92 44.05 -21.63
N GLN A 175 -25.18 45.16 -21.60
CA GLN A 175 -25.76 46.50 -21.55
C GLN A 175 -26.33 46.87 -22.90
N ALA A 176 -27.64 46.87 -22.98
CA ALA A 176 -28.34 47.52 -24.11
C ALA A 176 -28.22 49.06 -24.01
N LYS A 177 -27.44 49.66 -24.92
CA LYS A 177 -27.45 51.11 -25.14
C LYS A 177 -28.79 51.49 -25.82
N ARG A 178 -29.61 52.27 -25.13
CA ARG A 178 -30.59 53.12 -25.77
C ARG A 178 -29.94 54.48 -26.09
N GLN A 179 -30.06 54.92 -27.29
CA GLN A 179 -29.94 56.31 -27.70
C GLN A 179 -31.24 56.80 -28.29
N PRO A 180 -31.44 58.13 -28.28
CA PRO A 180 -32.70 58.87 -28.36
C PRO A 180 -33.34 58.87 -29.71
#